data_8cd21aaab5d1748779599ecaf16bc12b
#
_entry.id   8cd21aaab5d1748779599ecaf16bc12b
#
_cell.length_a   1.000
_cell.length_b   1.000
_cell.length_c   1.000
_cell.angle_alpha   90.00
_cell.angle_beta   90.00
_cell.angle_gamma   90.00
#
_symmetry.space_group_name_H-M   'P 1'
#
loop_
_entity.id
_entity.type
_entity.pdbx_description
1 polymer ?
#
loop_
_entity_poly.entity_id
_entity_poly.type
_entity_poly.pdbx_seq_one_letter_code
_entity_poly.pdbx_strand_id
1 'polypeptide(L)'
;MCNRDRYKEAVDDYDLYYDLLKGQVGDRFFYYREQAKFRMSDFPGALADIQSAIRLNPGDPTYPAEEASVYIRMENYDQALRSLENALRIAPDFASCYRLRGICYVRQGKKAEACEAFNKAKELGDPVVDKLIKEHCK
;
A
#
# COMPACT_ATOMS: atom_id res chain seq x y z
N MET A 1 21.18 5.77 15.34
CA MET A 1 21.18 4.51 14.57
C MET A 1 20.02 4.51 13.58
N CYS A 2 20.27 4.26 12.33
CA CYS A 2 19.26 4.34 11.30
C CYS A 2 18.56 2.99 11.10
N ASN A 3 17.24 2.97 11.21
CA ASN A 3 16.43 1.76 10.95
C ASN A 3 16.62 1.24 9.51
N ARG A 4 17.07 2.11 8.61
CA ARG A 4 17.33 1.75 7.22
C ARG A 4 18.33 0.60 7.09
N ASP A 5 19.39 0.59 7.91
CA ASP A 5 20.39 -0.48 7.87
C ASP A 5 19.80 -1.83 8.23
N ARG A 6 18.87 -1.85 9.19
CA ARG A 6 18.16 -3.07 9.58
C ARG A 6 17.30 -3.60 8.43
N TYR A 7 16.61 -2.73 7.73
CA TYR A 7 15.77 -3.13 6.60
C TYR A 7 16.62 -3.56 5.41
N LYS A 8 17.79 -2.93 5.21
CA LYS A 8 18.73 -3.36 4.19
C LYS A 8 19.20 -4.79 4.46
N GLU A 9 19.56 -5.08 5.70
CA GLU A 9 19.96 -6.43 6.08
C GLU A 9 18.83 -7.44 5.83
N ALA A 10 17.60 -7.06 6.15
CA ALA A 10 16.44 -7.91 5.88
C ALA A 10 16.28 -8.18 4.37
N VAL A 11 16.42 -7.15 3.54
CA VAL A 11 16.34 -7.32 2.08
C VAL A 11 17.46 -8.26 1.59
N ASP A 12 18.68 -8.06 2.08
CA ASP A 12 19.81 -8.92 1.70
C ASP A 12 19.52 -10.39 2.07
N ASP A 13 18.94 -10.63 3.23
CA ASP A 13 18.56 -11.98 3.66
C ASP A 13 17.46 -12.56 2.78
N TYR A 14 16.44 -11.77 2.42
CA TYR A 14 15.39 -12.20 1.50
C TYR A 14 15.96 -12.54 0.13
N ASP A 15 16.89 -11.72 -0.37
CA ASP A 15 17.52 -11.93 -1.67
C ASP A 15 18.30 -13.25 -1.67
N LEU A 16 19.05 -13.53 -0.60
CA LEU A 16 19.77 -14.79 -0.45
C LEU A 16 18.81 -15.98 -0.43
N TYR A 17 17.72 -15.86 0.33
CA TYR A 17 16.71 -16.90 0.42
C TYR A 17 16.08 -17.16 -0.95
N TYR A 18 15.75 -16.09 -1.69
CA TYR A 18 15.21 -16.19 -3.03
C TYR A 18 16.16 -16.94 -3.95
N ASP A 19 17.45 -16.60 -3.91
CA ASP A 19 18.46 -17.24 -4.74
C ASP A 19 18.63 -18.72 -4.38
N LEU A 20 18.65 -19.03 -3.08
CA LEU A 20 18.77 -20.41 -2.62
C LEU A 20 17.59 -21.27 -3.05
N LEU A 21 16.41 -20.71 -3.14
CA LEU A 21 15.20 -21.42 -3.59
C LEU A 21 14.96 -21.28 -5.10
N LYS A 22 15.88 -20.64 -5.82
CA LYS A 22 15.79 -20.45 -7.28
C LYS A 22 14.47 -19.76 -7.69
N GLY A 23 14.05 -18.80 -6.87
CA GLY A 23 12.83 -18.05 -7.12
C GLY A 23 11.53 -18.77 -6.81
N GLN A 24 11.58 -19.97 -6.27
CA GLN A 24 10.38 -20.73 -5.92
C GLN A 24 9.89 -20.33 -4.53
N VAL A 25 9.24 -19.18 -4.46
CA VAL A 25 8.73 -18.58 -3.21
C VAL A 25 7.26 -18.23 -3.40
N GLY A 26 6.54 -18.14 -2.29
CA GLY A 26 5.12 -17.80 -2.30
C GLY A 26 4.86 -16.30 -2.25
N ASP A 27 3.56 -15.95 -2.31
CA ASP A 27 3.13 -14.54 -2.29
C ASP A 27 3.58 -13.82 -1.02
N ARG A 28 3.56 -14.49 0.12
CA ARG A 28 3.95 -13.85 1.37
C ARG A 28 5.43 -13.46 1.41
N PHE A 29 6.29 -14.21 0.74
CA PHE A 29 7.70 -13.83 0.61
C PHE A 29 7.81 -12.44 -0.03
N PHE A 30 7.12 -12.24 -1.15
CA PHE A 30 7.16 -10.96 -1.86
C PHE A 30 6.55 -9.83 -1.02
N TYR A 31 5.49 -10.12 -0.29
CA TYR A 31 4.87 -9.14 0.60
C TYR A 31 5.83 -8.67 1.69
N TYR A 32 6.53 -9.60 2.35
CA TYR A 32 7.46 -9.23 3.42
C TYR A 32 8.69 -8.51 2.87
N ARG A 33 9.21 -8.93 1.71
CA ARG A 33 10.34 -8.22 1.10
C ARG A 33 9.92 -6.83 0.63
N GLU A 34 8.70 -6.69 0.11
CA GLU A 34 8.14 -5.39 -0.24
C GLU A 34 8.15 -4.45 0.96
N GLN A 35 7.70 -4.92 2.12
CA GLN A 35 7.65 -4.06 3.31
C GLN A 35 9.04 -3.57 3.70
N ALA A 36 10.05 -4.43 3.64
CA ALA A 36 11.41 -4.03 3.94
C ALA A 36 11.93 -2.99 2.94
N LYS A 37 11.68 -3.21 1.66
CA LYS A 37 12.07 -2.26 0.60
C LYS A 37 11.34 -0.92 0.76
N PHE A 38 10.05 -0.96 1.10
CA PHE A 38 9.27 0.25 1.37
C PHE A 38 9.89 1.08 2.50
N ARG A 39 10.31 0.41 3.58
CA ARG A 39 10.95 1.08 4.72
C ARG A 39 12.31 1.67 4.36
N MET A 40 12.96 1.12 3.35
CA MET A 40 14.20 1.68 2.80
C MET A 40 13.95 2.79 1.80
N SER A 41 12.72 3.10 1.49
CA SER A 41 12.30 4.01 0.43
C SER A 41 12.72 3.53 -0.97
N ASP A 42 12.93 2.22 -1.12
CA ASP A 42 13.11 1.59 -2.45
C ASP A 42 11.73 1.29 -3.02
N PHE A 43 11.06 2.33 -3.51
CA PHE A 43 9.69 2.19 -4.01
C PHE A 43 9.60 1.39 -5.31
N PRO A 44 10.50 1.55 -6.28
CA PRO A 44 10.45 0.67 -7.47
C PRO A 44 10.63 -0.81 -7.12
N GLY A 45 11.53 -1.14 -6.19
CA GLY A 45 11.72 -2.50 -5.72
C GLY A 45 10.51 -3.04 -4.97
N ALA A 46 9.94 -2.21 -4.10
CA ALA A 46 8.71 -2.57 -3.37
C ALA A 46 7.56 -2.81 -4.34
N LEU A 47 7.40 -1.96 -5.35
CA LEU A 47 6.34 -2.11 -6.35
C LEU A 47 6.47 -3.43 -7.09
N ALA A 48 7.68 -3.79 -7.53
CA ALA A 48 7.91 -5.06 -8.22
C ALA A 48 7.50 -6.26 -7.35
N ASP A 49 7.86 -6.22 -6.07
CA ASP A 49 7.54 -7.31 -5.14
C ASP A 49 6.04 -7.42 -4.87
N ILE A 50 5.36 -6.30 -4.63
CA ILE A 50 3.93 -6.39 -4.35
C ILE A 50 3.15 -6.84 -5.59
N GLN A 51 3.60 -6.46 -6.78
CA GLN A 51 2.98 -6.94 -8.01
C GLN A 51 3.18 -8.45 -8.20
N SER A 52 4.33 -8.98 -7.78
CA SER A 52 4.55 -10.42 -7.78
C SER A 52 3.60 -11.14 -6.82
N ALA A 53 3.40 -10.56 -5.62
CA ALA A 53 2.44 -11.10 -4.66
C ALA A 53 1.03 -11.14 -5.23
N ILE A 54 0.62 -10.07 -5.92
CA ILE A 54 -0.71 -10.00 -6.57
C ILE A 54 -0.86 -11.10 -7.61
N ARG A 55 0.16 -11.33 -8.42
CA ARG A 55 0.10 -12.38 -9.46
C ARG A 55 -0.07 -13.75 -8.84
N LEU A 56 0.58 -14.01 -7.72
CA LEU A 56 0.53 -15.32 -7.05
C LEU A 56 -0.75 -15.51 -6.25
N ASN A 57 -1.33 -14.44 -5.73
CA ASN A 57 -2.56 -14.51 -4.94
C ASN A 57 -3.45 -13.30 -5.24
N PRO A 58 -4.14 -13.32 -6.38
CA PRO A 58 -4.95 -12.16 -6.81
C PRO A 58 -6.19 -11.90 -5.97
N GLY A 59 -6.55 -12.82 -5.08
CA GLY A 59 -7.74 -12.70 -4.23
C GLY A 59 -7.48 -12.04 -2.88
N ASP A 60 -6.25 -11.66 -2.56
CA ASP A 60 -5.93 -11.02 -1.28
C ASP A 60 -6.00 -9.50 -1.41
N PRO A 61 -6.98 -8.83 -0.76
CA PRO A 61 -7.14 -7.38 -0.90
C PRO A 61 -6.01 -6.58 -0.28
N THR A 62 -5.22 -7.19 0.62
CA THR A 62 -4.09 -6.51 1.25
C THR A 62 -3.05 -6.09 0.21
N TYR A 63 -2.83 -6.92 -0.81
CA TYR A 63 -1.77 -6.66 -1.77
C TYR A 63 -2.05 -5.46 -2.67
N PRO A 64 -3.20 -5.33 -3.31
CA PRO A 64 -3.47 -4.11 -4.07
C PRO A 64 -3.56 -2.87 -3.17
N ALA A 65 -3.96 -3.00 -1.90
CA ALA A 65 -3.92 -1.88 -0.96
C ALA A 65 -2.47 -1.45 -0.69
N GLU A 66 -1.56 -2.39 -0.52
CA GLU A 66 -0.13 -2.10 -0.37
C GLU A 66 0.46 -1.48 -1.64
N GLU A 67 0.07 -2.00 -2.80
CA GLU A 67 0.48 -1.42 -4.08
C GLU A 67 0.10 0.06 -4.14
N ALA A 68 -1.12 0.39 -3.72
CA ALA A 68 -1.58 1.77 -3.67
C ALA A 68 -0.70 2.62 -2.76
N SER A 69 -0.31 2.09 -1.60
CA SER A 69 0.57 2.80 -0.68
C SER A 69 1.92 3.13 -1.32
N VAL A 70 2.46 2.18 -2.09
CA VAL A 70 3.71 2.41 -2.82
C VAL A 70 3.52 3.52 -3.85
N TYR A 71 2.45 3.45 -4.65
CA TYR A 71 2.18 4.50 -5.65
C TYR A 71 1.99 5.87 -5.00
N ILE A 72 1.34 5.96 -3.85
CA ILE A 72 1.18 7.22 -3.13
C ILE A 72 2.55 7.81 -2.77
N ARG A 73 3.47 6.98 -2.27
CA ARG A 73 4.81 7.44 -1.94
C ARG A 73 5.61 7.85 -3.18
N MET A 74 5.28 7.30 -4.34
CA MET A 74 5.85 7.70 -5.63
C MET A 74 5.10 8.90 -6.24
N GLU A 75 4.10 9.42 -5.55
CA GLU A 75 3.26 10.52 -6.01
C GLU A 75 2.49 10.21 -7.31
N ASN A 76 2.26 8.93 -7.55
CA ASN A 76 1.49 8.45 -8.70
C ASN A 76 0.07 8.13 -8.25
N TYR A 77 -0.73 9.19 -8.08
CA TYR A 77 -2.05 9.08 -7.44
C TYR A 77 -3.08 8.38 -8.32
N ASP A 78 -3.00 8.56 -9.64
CA ASP A 78 -3.94 7.88 -10.55
C ASP A 78 -3.78 6.37 -10.49
N GLN A 79 -2.55 5.88 -10.50
CA GLN A 79 -2.30 4.45 -10.35
C GLN A 79 -2.69 3.94 -8.96
N ALA A 80 -2.43 4.74 -7.93
CA ALA A 80 -2.85 4.39 -6.58
C ALA A 80 -4.36 4.21 -6.50
N LEU A 81 -5.13 5.10 -7.11
CA LEU A 81 -6.59 4.99 -7.13
C LEU A 81 -7.06 3.71 -7.82
N ARG A 82 -6.40 3.30 -8.91
CA ARG A 82 -6.71 2.04 -9.59
C ARG A 82 -6.43 0.83 -8.70
N SER A 83 -5.30 0.85 -8.00
CA SER A 83 -4.95 -0.22 -7.07
C SER A 83 -5.98 -0.33 -5.93
N LEU A 84 -6.43 0.83 -5.40
CA LEU A 84 -7.45 0.87 -4.36
C LEU A 84 -8.79 0.33 -4.88
N GLU A 85 -9.14 0.65 -6.11
CA GLU A 85 -10.34 0.13 -6.75
C GLU A 85 -10.29 -1.40 -6.83
N ASN A 86 -9.14 -1.97 -7.19
CA ASN A 86 -8.94 -3.41 -7.19
C ASN A 86 -9.12 -4.02 -5.80
N ALA A 87 -8.53 -3.40 -4.78
CA ALA A 87 -8.66 -3.87 -3.39
C ALA A 87 -10.12 -3.85 -2.94
N LEU A 88 -10.85 -2.79 -3.26
CA LEU A 88 -12.25 -2.62 -2.88
C LEU A 88 -13.20 -3.52 -3.67
N ARG A 89 -12.80 -3.95 -4.86
CA ARG A 89 -13.56 -4.96 -5.60
C ARG A 89 -13.52 -6.30 -4.87
N ILE A 90 -12.37 -6.63 -4.26
CA ILE A 90 -12.21 -7.87 -3.50
C ILE A 90 -12.86 -7.73 -2.12
N ALA A 91 -12.65 -6.61 -1.43
CA ALA A 91 -13.15 -6.36 -0.09
C ALA A 91 -13.80 -4.97 -0.03
N PRO A 92 -15.12 -4.87 -0.32
CA PRO A 92 -15.80 -3.57 -0.40
C PRO A 92 -15.84 -2.77 0.90
N ASP A 93 -15.61 -3.43 2.04
CA ASP A 93 -15.63 -2.81 3.36
C ASP A 93 -14.23 -2.56 3.93
N PHE A 94 -13.20 -2.58 3.09
CA PHE A 94 -11.82 -2.36 3.51
C PHE A 94 -11.61 -0.88 3.82
N ALA A 95 -11.83 -0.51 5.08
CA ALA A 95 -11.89 0.89 5.53
C ALA A 95 -10.65 1.70 5.16
N SER A 96 -9.45 1.13 5.36
CA SER A 96 -8.20 1.84 5.07
C SER A 96 -8.05 2.21 3.60
N CYS A 97 -8.69 1.47 2.69
CA CYS A 97 -8.66 1.81 1.26
C CYS A 97 -9.40 3.11 0.97
N TYR A 98 -10.51 3.36 1.67
CA TYR A 98 -11.21 4.64 1.54
C TYR A 98 -10.38 5.79 2.11
N ARG A 99 -9.68 5.57 3.22
CA ARG A 99 -8.76 6.57 3.77
C ARG A 99 -7.66 6.90 2.77
N LEU A 100 -7.04 5.89 2.19
CA LEU A 100 -5.99 6.09 1.18
C LEU A 100 -6.53 6.79 -0.07
N ARG A 101 -7.75 6.46 -0.48
CA ARG A 101 -8.42 7.16 -1.59
C ARG A 101 -8.56 8.64 -1.28
N GLY A 102 -8.99 8.96 -0.06
CA GLY A 102 -9.10 10.35 0.38
C GLY A 102 -7.75 11.07 0.34
N ILE A 103 -6.69 10.41 0.76
CA ILE A 103 -5.34 10.97 0.71
C ILE A 103 -4.94 11.30 -0.74
N CYS A 104 -5.23 10.39 -1.67
CA CYS A 104 -4.97 10.64 -3.09
C CYS A 104 -5.72 11.89 -3.58
N TYR A 105 -6.99 12.01 -3.23
CA TYR A 105 -7.78 13.16 -3.65
C TYR A 105 -7.29 14.47 -3.03
N VAL A 106 -6.85 14.45 -1.77
CA VAL A 106 -6.24 15.64 -1.15
C VAL A 106 -5.04 16.10 -1.98
N ARG A 107 -4.18 15.16 -2.35
CA ARG A 107 -2.99 15.47 -3.13
C ARG A 107 -3.30 15.97 -4.53
N GLN A 108 -4.44 15.57 -5.07
CA GLN A 108 -4.91 16.03 -6.38
C GLN A 108 -5.73 17.32 -6.30
N GLY A 109 -5.92 17.87 -5.11
CA GLY A 109 -6.70 19.08 -4.91
C GLY A 109 -8.21 18.89 -5.00
N LYS A 110 -8.69 17.65 -4.86
CA LYS A 110 -10.11 17.30 -4.96
C LYS A 110 -10.70 17.15 -3.55
N LYS A 111 -10.96 18.29 -2.91
CA LYS A 111 -11.38 18.34 -1.51
C LYS A 111 -12.72 17.63 -1.26
N ALA A 112 -13.71 17.85 -2.11
CA ALA A 112 -15.04 17.26 -1.91
C ALA A 112 -14.97 15.73 -1.98
N GLU A 113 -14.29 15.20 -2.98
CA GLU A 113 -14.10 13.75 -3.14
C GLU A 113 -13.27 13.18 -1.99
N ALA A 114 -12.25 13.91 -1.53
CA ALA A 114 -11.43 13.48 -0.39
C ALA A 114 -12.28 13.32 0.86
N CYS A 115 -13.12 14.31 1.17
CA CYS A 115 -13.96 14.27 2.36
C CYS A 115 -15.02 13.17 2.30
N GLU A 116 -15.58 12.93 1.13
CA GLU A 116 -16.50 11.80 0.91
C GLU A 116 -15.81 10.48 1.24
N ALA A 117 -14.59 10.29 0.73
CA ALA A 117 -13.82 9.07 0.97
C ALA A 117 -13.46 8.92 2.46
N PHE A 118 -13.02 10.00 3.12
CA PHE A 118 -12.71 9.95 4.55
C PHE A 118 -13.94 9.63 5.39
N ASN A 119 -15.10 10.19 5.05
CA ASN A 119 -16.34 9.89 5.77
C ASN A 119 -16.74 8.44 5.60
N LYS A 120 -16.53 7.87 4.41
CA LYS A 120 -16.78 6.44 4.18
C LYS A 120 -15.85 5.59 5.03
N ALA A 121 -14.57 5.95 5.11
CA ALA A 121 -13.62 5.24 5.98
C ALA A 121 -14.07 5.28 7.44
N LYS A 122 -14.58 6.43 7.89
CA LYS A 122 -15.09 6.58 9.25
C LYS A 122 -16.29 5.66 9.50
N GLU A 123 -17.24 5.63 8.58
CA GLU A 123 -18.40 4.74 8.66
C GLU A 123 -17.99 3.28 8.81
N LEU A 124 -16.91 2.90 8.14
CA LEU A 124 -16.40 1.53 8.16
C LEU A 124 -15.46 1.24 9.33
N GLY A 125 -15.26 2.23 10.22
CA GLY A 125 -14.52 2.02 11.46
C GLY A 125 -13.02 2.26 11.39
N ASP A 126 -12.53 3.03 10.42
CA ASP A 126 -11.10 3.36 10.35
C ASP A 126 -10.71 4.19 11.59
N PRO A 127 -9.72 3.72 12.39
CA PRO A 127 -9.41 4.38 13.66
C PRO A 127 -8.61 5.68 13.52
N VAL A 128 -8.02 5.95 12.36
CA VAL A 128 -7.12 7.10 12.20
C VAL A 128 -7.68 8.21 11.32
N VAL A 129 -8.86 8.01 10.74
CA VAL A 129 -9.40 8.94 9.75
C VAL A 129 -9.91 10.26 10.36
N ASP A 130 -10.26 10.28 11.65
CA ASP A 130 -10.81 11.49 12.29
C ASP A 130 -9.87 12.68 12.19
N LYS A 131 -8.57 12.45 12.35
CA LYS A 131 -7.57 13.49 12.21
C LYS A 131 -7.56 14.08 10.81
N LEU A 132 -7.66 13.23 9.81
CA LEU A 132 -7.68 13.66 8.41
C LEU A 132 -8.94 14.47 8.10
N ILE A 133 -10.08 14.08 8.65
CA ILE A 133 -11.33 14.84 8.49
C ILE A 133 -11.18 16.24 9.11
N LYS A 134 -10.60 16.32 10.30
CA LYS A 134 -10.37 17.63 10.95
C LYS A 134 -9.44 18.51 10.13
N GLU A 135 -8.40 17.94 9.55
CA GLU A 135 -7.41 18.71 8.78
C GLU A 135 -7.94 19.17 7.44
N HIS A 136 -8.74 18.35 6.77
CA HIS A 136 -9.08 18.57 5.36
C HIS A 136 -10.55 18.86 5.07
N CYS A 137 -11.46 18.61 6.02
CA CYS A 137 -12.90 18.69 5.78
C CYS A 137 -13.60 19.76 6.61
N LYS A 138 -13.00 20.93 6.64
CA LYS A 138 -13.62 22.10 7.31
C LYS A 138 -14.47 22.90 6.36
#